data_5eeaeee85bd0729ed11b167caa038d97
#
_entry.id   5eeaeee85bd0729ed11b167caa038d97
#
_cell.length_a   1.000
_cell.length_b   1.000
_cell.length_c   1.000
_cell.angle_alpha   90.00
_cell.angle_beta   90.00
_cell.angle_gamma   90.00
#
_symmetry.space_group_name_H-M   'P 1'
#
loop_
_entity.id
_entity.type
_entity.pdbx_description
1 polymer ?
#
loop_
_entity_poly.entity_id
_entity_poly.type
_entity_poly.pdbx_seq_one_letter_code
_entity_poly.pdbx_strand_id
1 'polypeptide(L)'
;MKTTKEIIQKALDLGFSLVGIADASPLPTDYIEHIKGWLDAGYAGQMTWMLKNLEKRVNPACLLPGARSVIVVGLNYKPRPDDGEQMTDDGRPGFANGLCRGGQKAEDPASPMGYAEAGRRQKTGRVAAYARYEDYHPFIKKQLRKLVNFLMSTSGPGLKFKICVDSSPLLERALAERAGLGFIGKNHMLINPTFGPQLFLGEIITNIDLVPRVTSHQSPDTNCGSCDKCIAACPTGALRPDGRFDATKCISYLTIESNAEIPSDLAPKIGRRLFGCSECLLACPYQQRAPSCSNSQFAYYPDRAQLNLNDILNLTEDQFQNRFANSPILRPGLSRLKHVAGICLENFSHRDI
;
A
#
# COMPACT_ATOMS: atom_id res chain seq x y z
N MET A 1 18.82 -28.84 8.04
CA MET A 1 18.37 -27.44 8.02
C MET A 1 18.00 -27.09 6.58
N LYS A 2 16.88 -26.39 6.37
CA LYS A 2 16.48 -25.96 5.01
C LYS A 2 17.49 -24.98 4.43
N THR A 3 17.77 -25.13 3.14
CA THR A 3 18.62 -24.19 2.40
C THR A 3 17.90 -22.89 2.12
N THR A 4 18.64 -21.81 1.91
CA THR A 4 18.08 -20.51 1.47
C THR A 4 17.19 -20.68 0.21
N LYS A 5 17.61 -21.55 -0.73
CA LYS A 5 16.85 -21.82 -1.97
C LYS A 5 15.47 -22.44 -1.68
N GLU A 6 15.42 -23.45 -0.78
CA GLU A 6 14.15 -24.09 -0.39
C GLU A 6 13.22 -23.13 0.33
N ILE A 7 13.76 -22.24 1.17
CA ILE A 7 12.99 -21.22 1.88
C ILE A 7 12.35 -20.24 0.89
N ILE A 8 13.14 -19.75 -0.07
CA ILE A 8 12.66 -18.84 -1.11
C ILE A 8 11.56 -19.53 -1.94
N GLN A 9 11.81 -20.75 -2.43
CA GLN A 9 10.83 -21.48 -3.21
C GLN A 9 9.54 -21.69 -2.43
N LYS A 10 9.63 -22.11 -1.15
CA LYS A 10 8.46 -22.30 -0.30
C LYS A 10 7.65 -21.01 -0.11
N ALA A 11 8.30 -19.87 0.05
CA ALA A 11 7.60 -18.58 0.16
C ALA A 11 6.90 -18.21 -1.15
N LEU A 12 7.52 -18.42 -2.31
CA LEU A 12 6.88 -18.25 -3.62
C LEU A 12 5.67 -19.18 -3.79
N ASP A 13 5.78 -20.45 -3.39
CA ASP A 13 4.68 -21.43 -3.42
C ASP A 13 3.51 -21.03 -2.50
N LEU A 14 3.78 -20.27 -1.45
CA LEU A 14 2.77 -19.67 -0.56
C LEU A 14 2.10 -18.42 -1.15
N GLY A 15 2.50 -18.03 -2.36
CA GLY A 15 1.89 -16.95 -3.13
C GLY A 15 2.51 -15.57 -2.90
N PHE A 16 3.68 -15.47 -2.26
CA PHE A 16 4.43 -14.21 -2.24
C PHE A 16 5.04 -13.93 -3.61
N SER A 17 5.08 -12.66 -3.98
CA SER A 17 5.64 -12.22 -5.27
C SER A 17 7.16 -12.04 -5.22
N LEU A 18 7.67 -11.73 -4.04
CA LEU A 18 9.09 -11.45 -3.77
C LEU A 18 9.51 -12.08 -2.46
N VAL A 19 10.76 -12.53 -2.42
CA VAL A 19 11.40 -13.07 -1.21
C VAL A 19 12.87 -12.69 -1.22
N GLY A 20 13.36 -12.16 -0.13
CA GLY A 20 14.77 -11.88 0.08
C GLY A 20 15.21 -12.19 1.50
N ILE A 21 16.50 -12.25 1.72
CA ILE A 21 17.08 -12.49 3.03
C ILE A 21 18.10 -11.39 3.30
N ALA A 22 17.87 -10.67 4.39
CA ALA A 22 18.83 -9.72 4.95
C ALA A 22 19.51 -10.32 6.18
N ASP A 23 20.69 -9.84 6.50
CA ASP A 23 21.26 -10.01 7.83
C ASP A 23 20.43 -9.24 8.86
N ALA A 24 20.48 -9.67 10.13
CA ALA A 24 19.76 -9.04 11.22
C ALA A 24 20.61 -7.97 11.96
N SER A 25 21.68 -7.46 11.37
CA SER A 25 22.45 -6.36 11.92
C SER A 25 21.58 -5.08 12.00
N PRO A 26 21.87 -4.19 12.94
CA PRO A 26 21.17 -2.90 13.02
C PRO A 26 21.23 -2.14 11.69
N LEU A 27 20.17 -1.42 11.38
CA LEU A 27 20.17 -0.44 10.29
C LEU A 27 21.09 0.74 10.70
N PRO A 28 21.63 1.47 9.73
CA PRO A 28 22.43 2.67 10.00
C PRO A 28 21.71 3.66 10.91
N THR A 29 22.46 4.35 11.76
CA THR A 29 21.92 5.28 12.78
C THR A 29 21.27 6.52 12.20
N ASP A 30 21.62 6.89 10.96
CA ASP A 30 21.02 7.98 10.21
C ASP A 30 19.50 7.79 10.01
N TYR A 31 19.01 6.55 9.99
CA TYR A 31 17.56 6.30 9.99
C TYR A 31 16.86 6.85 11.23
N ILE A 32 17.50 6.76 12.42
CA ILE A 32 16.96 7.33 13.65
C ILE A 32 16.96 8.86 13.56
N GLU A 33 18.05 9.44 13.06
CA GLU A 33 18.19 10.89 12.89
C GLU A 33 17.16 11.43 11.90
N HIS A 34 16.94 10.75 10.77
CA HIS A 34 15.89 11.10 9.82
C HIS A 34 14.50 11.06 10.44
N ILE A 35 14.18 10.01 11.22
CA ILE A 35 12.88 9.90 11.89
C ILE A 35 12.70 11.04 12.90
N LYS A 36 13.72 11.33 13.70
CA LYS A 36 13.67 12.44 14.67
C LYS A 36 13.50 13.77 13.97
N GLY A 37 14.31 14.08 12.97
CA GLY A 37 14.21 15.32 12.19
C GLY A 37 12.85 15.50 11.51
N TRP A 38 12.24 14.40 11.01
CA TRP A 38 10.90 14.40 10.44
C TRP A 38 9.82 14.71 11.49
N LEU A 39 9.96 14.15 12.70
CA LEU A 39 9.08 14.40 13.83
C LEU A 39 9.22 15.82 14.38
N ASP A 40 10.47 16.30 14.55
CA ASP A 40 10.77 17.64 15.03
C ASP A 40 10.27 18.72 14.07
N ALA A 41 10.25 18.44 12.78
CA ALA A 41 9.64 19.30 11.76
C ALA A 41 8.10 19.31 11.79
N GLY A 42 7.45 18.53 12.66
CA GLY A 42 6.00 18.40 12.77
C GLY A 42 5.36 17.62 11.61
N TYR A 43 6.15 17.03 10.72
CA TYR A 43 5.64 16.36 9.51
C TYR A 43 4.90 15.04 9.79
N ALA A 44 5.05 14.48 10.99
CA ALA A 44 4.34 13.26 11.39
C ALA A 44 2.88 13.51 11.78
N GLY A 45 2.48 14.73 12.05
CA GLY A 45 1.16 15.04 12.58
C GLY A 45 0.87 14.27 13.87
N GLN A 46 -0.26 13.57 13.92
CA GLN A 46 -0.68 12.78 15.10
C GLN A 46 0.01 11.42 15.24
N MET A 47 0.91 11.03 14.33
CA MET A 47 1.62 9.74 14.39
C MET A 47 2.78 9.73 15.41
N THR A 48 2.53 10.25 16.61
CA THR A 48 3.53 10.33 17.71
C THR A 48 4.04 8.95 18.17
N TRP A 49 3.32 7.89 17.84
CA TRP A 49 3.76 6.51 18.08
C TRP A 49 5.04 6.15 17.30
N MET A 50 5.41 6.92 16.28
CA MET A 50 6.68 6.76 15.56
C MET A 50 7.91 7.01 16.46
N LEU A 51 7.79 7.87 17.49
CA LEU A 51 8.84 8.08 18.49
C LEU A 51 9.08 6.86 19.40
N LYS A 52 8.03 6.03 19.57
CA LYS A 52 8.13 4.88 20.46
C LYS A 52 8.99 3.79 19.82
N ASN A 53 9.86 3.18 20.65
CA ASN A 53 10.67 2.03 20.26
C ASN A 53 11.62 2.29 19.08
N LEU A 54 12.25 3.47 18.97
CA LEU A 54 13.16 3.80 17.88
C LEU A 54 14.27 2.77 17.70
N GLU A 55 14.88 2.29 18.79
CA GLU A 55 15.90 1.23 18.74
C GLU A 55 15.37 -0.07 18.12
N LYS A 56 14.15 -0.47 18.49
CA LYS A 56 13.53 -1.68 17.93
C LYS A 56 13.27 -1.53 16.44
N ARG A 57 13.01 -0.29 15.96
CA ARG A 57 12.74 -0.03 14.54
C ARG A 57 13.95 -0.28 13.66
N VAL A 58 15.14 0.02 14.16
CA VAL A 58 16.39 -0.12 13.41
C VAL A 58 17.18 -1.39 13.76
N ASN A 59 16.85 -2.06 14.87
CA ASN A 59 17.59 -3.23 15.33
C ASN A 59 16.69 -4.45 15.53
N PRO A 60 16.66 -5.39 14.58
CA PRO A 60 15.88 -6.62 14.68
C PRO A 60 16.18 -7.45 15.94
N ALA A 61 17.41 -7.40 16.46
CA ALA A 61 17.79 -8.12 17.69
C ALA A 61 17.04 -7.61 18.93
N CYS A 62 16.53 -6.38 18.94
CA CYS A 62 15.66 -5.88 20.01
C CYS A 62 14.27 -6.51 19.99
N LEU A 63 13.85 -7.09 18.86
CA LEU A 63 12.57 -7.81 18.72
C LEU A 63 12.74 -9.32 18.93
N LEU A 64 13.90 -9.86 18.59
CA LEU A 64 14.27 -11.24 18.79
C LEU A 64 15.74 -11.34 19.23
N PRO A 65 16.04 -11.48 20.52
CA PRO A 65 17.42 -11.65 20.99
C PRO A 65 18.10 -12.84 20.32
N GLY A 66 19.30 -12.60 19.78
CA GLY A 66 20.05 -13.58 19.02
C GLY A 66 19.63 -13.70 17.55
N ALA A 67 18.88 -12.75 17.03
CA ALA A 67 18.56 -12.68 15.60
C ALA A 67 19.83 -12.65 14.75
N ARG A 68 19.83 -13.41 13.66
CA ARG A 68 20.94 -13.50 12.69
C ARG A 68 20.48 -13.16 11.28
N SER A 69 19.22 -13.45 10.95
CA SER A 69 18.67 -13.19 9.62
C SER A 69 17.23 -12.67 9.69
N VAL A 70 16.85 -11.94 8.66
CA VAL A 70 15.47 -11.49 8.42
C VAL A 70 15.05 -11.99 7.03
N ILE A 71 14.04 -12.86 7.00
CA ILE A 71 13.39 -13.25 5.74
C ILE A 71 12.34 -12.19 5.47
N VAL A 72 12.46 -11.49 4.34
CA VAL A 72 11.53 -10.45 3.92
C VAL A 72 10.74 -10.95 2.73
N VAL A 73 9.42 -10.80 2.77
CA VAL A 73 8.53 -11.15 1.67
C VAL A 73 7.79 -9.92 1.15
N GLY A 74 7.47 -9.93 -0.15
CA GLY A 74 6.63 -8.94 -0.79
C GLY A 74 5.41 -9.60 -1.45
N LEU A 75 4.22 -9.05 -1.22
CA LEU A 75 2.99 -9.46 -1.86
C LEU A 75 2.49 -8.32 -2.74
N ASN A 76 2.46 -8.53 -4.06
CA ASN A 76 1.90 -7.58 -5.01
C ASN A 76 0.39 -7.47 -4.84
N TYR A 77 -0.13 -6.22 -4.80
CA TYR A 77 -1.57 -5.95 -4.71
C TYR A 77 -2.10 -5.07 -5.85
N LYS A 78 -1.40 -5.00 -6.98
CA LYS A 78 -1.92 -4.28 -8.16
C LYS A 78 -3.19 -4.98 -8.65
N PRO A 79 -4.36 -4.30 -8.70
CA PRO A 79 -5.59 -4.89 -9.20
C PRO A 79 -5.47 -5.32 -10.67
N ARG A 80 -6.31 -6.25 -11.12
CA ARG A 80 -6.44 -6.61 -12.52
C ARG A 80 -7.17 -5.49 -13.29
N PRO A 81 -6.92 -5.31 -14.58
CA PRO A 81 -7.63 -4.31 -15.39
C PRO A 81 -9.16 -4.47 -15.33
N ASP A 82 -9.64 -5.71 -15.29
CA ASP A 82 -11.06 -6.06 -15.26
C ASP A 82 -11.71 -5.86 -13.88
N ASP A 83 -10.93 -5.61 -12.84
CA ASP A 83 -11.38 -5.43 -11.45
C ASP A 83 -11.94 -4.01 -11.16
N GLY A 84 -12.31 -3.27 -12.19
CA GLY A 84 -12.84 -1.91 -12.13
C GLY A 84 -11.80 -0.85 -12.50
N GLU A 85 -12.10 -0.09 -13.55
CA GLU A 85 -11.23 0.98 -14.04
C GLU A 85 -10.90 1.99 -12.95
N GLN A 86 -9.63 2.31 -12.83
CA GLN A 86 -9.17 3.46 -12.07
C GLN A 86 -9.52 4.72 -12.86
N MET A 87 -10.73 5.25 -12.65
CA MET A 87 -11.08 6.56 -13.18
C MET A 87 -10.23 7.62 -12.49
N THR A 88 -9.59 8.49 -13.24
CA THR A 88 -8.97 9.70 -12.72
C THR A 88 -10.04 10.64 -12.13
N ASP A 89 -9.65 11.61 -11.29
CA ASP A 89 -10.60 12.53 -10.65
C ASP A 89 -11.44 13.34 -11.65
N ASP A 90 -10.96 13.49 -12.89
CA ASP A 90 -11.64 14.18 -13.99
C ASP A 90 -12.52 13.24 -14.83
N GLY A 91 -12.72 11.99 -14.41
CA GLY A 91 -13.57 11.00 -15.08
C GLY A 91 -12.94 10.36 -16.31
N ARG A 92 -11.66 10.59 -16.57
CA ARG A 92 -10.94 9.92 -17.65
C ARG A 92 -10.45 8.54 -17.20
N PRO A 93 -10.41 7.54 -18.09
CA PRO A 93 -9.74 6.27 -17.80
C PRO A 93 -8.27 6.55 -17.47
N GLY A 94 -7.80 6.14 -16.30
CA GLY A 94 -6.37 6.18 -15.98
C GLY A 94 -5.61 5.36 -17.01
N PHE A 95 -4.56 5.92 -17.59
CA PHE A 95 -3.79 5.36 -18.70
C PHE A 95 -3.47 3.88 -18.50
N ALA A 96 -4.29 3.01 -19.08
CA ALA A 96 -3.90 1.68 -19.44
C ALA A 96 -3.48 1.73 -20.92
N ASN A 97 -2.16 1.62 -21.16
CA ASN A 97 -1.47 1.35 -22.41
C ASN A 97 -2.09 1.94 -23.69
N GLY A 98 -1.47 2.98 -24.23
CA GLY A 98 -1.69 3.42 -25.59
C GLY A 98 -1.50 2.29 -26.62
N LEU A 99 -2.59 1.92 -27.24
CA LEU A 99 -2.68 1.38 -28.58
C LEU A 99 -4.00 1.84 -29.16
N CYS A 100 -3.99 3.02 -29.76
CA CYS A 100 -5.00 3.41 -30.73
C CYS A 100 -4.94 2.44 -31.91
N ARG A 101 -5.88 1.53 -32.01
CA ARG A 101 -6.21 0.93 -33.32
C ARG A 101 -7.52 1.54 -33.81
N GLY A 102 -7.40 2.08 -35.02
CA GLY A 102 -8.40 2.84 -35.74
C GLY A 102 -9.67 2.06 -36.06
N GLY A 103 -10.72 2.83 -36.08
CA GLY A 103 -11.84 2.87 -37.00
C GLY A 103 -12.61 1.60 -37.30
N GLN A 104 -13.85 1.57 -36.82
CA GLN A 104 -14.99 1.37 -37.72
C GLN A 104 -16.27 1.72 -36.95
N LYS A 105 -17.05 2.66 -37.47
CA LYS A 105 -18.42 2.95 -37.05
C LYS A 105 -19.29 1.78 -37.42
N ALA A 106 -19.93 1.13 -36.46
CA ALA A 106 -21.08 0.29 -36.68
C ALA A 106 -22.31 1.12 -36.35
N GLU A 107 -23.18 1.28 -37.33
CA GLU A 107 -24.51 1.87 -37.19
C GLU A 107 -25.43 0.85 -36.48
N ASP A 108 -26.03 1.28 -35.37
CA ASP A 108 -27.04 0.52 -34.63
C ASP A 108 -28.43 0.92 -35.11
N PRO A 109 -29.31 -0.06 -35.42
CA PRO A 109 -30.70 0.23 -35.80
C PRO A 109 -31.53 0.60 -34.56
N ALA A 110 -32.35 1.61 -34.75
CA ALA A 110 -33.30 2.17 -33.81
C ALA A 110 -34.17 1.12 -33.08
N SER A 111 -34.21 1.20 -31.75
CA SER A 111 -35.28 0.62 -30.94
C SER A 111 -36.02 1.75 -30.18
N PRO A 112 -37.33 1.83 -30.30
CA PRO A 112 -38.13 2.82 -29.60
C PRO A 112 -38.63 2.27 -28.28
N MET A 113 -38.15 2.76 -27.15
CA MET A 113 -38.90 2.77 -25.87
C MET A 113 -38.21 3.64 -24.84
N GLY A 114 -38.89 4.68 -24.42
CA GLY A 114 -38.96 5.29 -23.13
C GLY A 114 -37.64 5.56 -22.37
N TYR A 115 -36.89 6.61 -22.71
CA TYR A 115 -35.91 7.20 -21.78
C TYR A 115 -36.61 8.17 -20.82
N ALA A 116 -37.22 7.60 -19.79
CA ALA A 116 -37.59 8.33 -18.59
C ALA A 116 -36.75 7.79 -17.44
N GLU A 117 -35.93 8.66 -16.88
CA GLU A 117 -34.94 8.52 -15.81
C GLU A 117 -33.49 8.35 -16.31
N ALA A 118 -32.95 9.45 -16.84
CA ALA A 118 -31.51 9.64 -16.91
C ALA A 118 -30.98 9.63 -15.47
N GLY A 119 -30.45 8.47 -15.02
CA GLY A 119 -30.01 8.19 -13.67
C GLY A 119 -29.06 9.27 -13.16
N ARG A 120 -29.40 9.88 -12.04
CA ARG A 120 -28.47 10.70 -11.24
C ARG A 120 -27.19 9.90 -11.07
N ARG A 121 -26.08 10.36 -11.67
CA ARG A 121 -24.77 9.73 -11.51
C ARG A 121 -24.53 9.53 -10.01
N GLN A 122 -24.42 8.28 -9.59
CA GLN A 122 -24.16 7.96 -8.18
C GLN A 122 -22.89 8.67 -7.71
N LYS A 123 -23.01 9.45 -6.65
CA LYS A 123 -21.87 10.13 -6.03
C LYS A 123 -21.06 9.07 -5.26
N THR A 124 -19.93 8.64 -5.82
CA THR A 124 -19.09 7.60 -5.24
C THR A 124 -17.74 8.14 -4.80
N GLY A 125 -17.25 7.63 -3.67
CA GLY A 125 -15.91 7.85 -3.16
C GLY A 125 -14.96 6.72 -3.52
N ARG A 126 -13.74 7.05 -3.92
CA ARG A 126 -12.70 6.08 -4.29
C ARG A 126 -11.99 5.53 -3.07
N VAL A 127 -11.69 4.24 -3.11
CA VAL A 127 -10.89 3.54 -2.11
C VAL A 127 -9.54 3.15 -2.73
N ALA A 128 -8.45 3.39 -2.01
CA ALA A 128 -7.11 3.02 -2.43
C ALA A 128 -6.99 1.51 -2.70
N ALA A 129 -6.21 1.13 -3.71
CA ALA A 129 -6.14 -0.24 -4.20
C ALA A 129 -5.87 -1.29 -3.11
N TYR A 130 -4.99 -0.98 -2.15
CA TYR A 130 -4.64 -1.89 -1.07
C TYR A 130 -5.81 -2.29 -0.16
N ALA A 131 -6.81 -1.42 -0.01
CA ALA A 131 -7.97 -1.66 0.83
C ALA A 131 -9.16 -2.31 0.10
N ARG A 132 -9.01 -2.60 -1.19
CA ARG A 132 -9.97 -3.37 -1.99
C ARG A 132 -9.81 -4.87 -1.80
N TYR A 133 -8.73 -5.31 -1.19
CA TYR A 133 -8.47 -6.69 -0.81
C TYR A 133 -8.96 -6.98 0.61
N GLU A 134 -8.93 -8.27 0.98
CA GLU A 134 -9.04 -8.64 2.39
C GLU A 134 -7.91 -7.99 3.21
N ASP A 135 -8.06 -7.96 4.52
CA ASP A 135 -7.03 -7.39 5.38
C ASP A 135 -5.71 -8.17 5.25
N TYR A 136 -4.69 -7.49 4.72
CA TYR A 136 -3.38 -8.07 4.46
C TYR A 136 -2.64 -8.50 5.74
N HIS A 137 -2.94 -7.90 6.89
CA HIS A 137 -2.27 -8.24 8.15
C HIS A 137 -2.50 -9.71 8.57
N PRO A 138 -3.76 -10.19 8.73
CA PRO A 138 -4.00 -11.59 9.06
C PRO A 138 -3.62 -12.51 7.91
N PHE A 139 -3.82 -12.09 6.66
CA PHE A 139 -3.45 -12.89 5.49
C PHE A 139 -1.96 -13.19 5.45
N ILE A 140 -1.11 -12.17 5.45
CA ILE A 140 0.35 -12.32 5.41
C ILE A 140 0.85 -13.06 6.65
N LYS A 141 0.36 -12.73 7.85
CA LYS A 141 0.71 -13.46 9.09
C LYS A 141 0.41 -14.96 8.98
N LYS A 142 -0.72 -15.32 8.38
CA LYS A 142 -1.11 -16.72 8.15
C LYS A 142 -0.12 -17.42 7.20
N GLN A 143 0.27 -16.79 6.09
CA GLN A 143 1.23 -17.39 5.15
C GLN A 143 2.63 -17.48 5.77
N LEU A 144 3.08 -16.47 6.51
CA LEU A 144 4.36 -16.49 7.22
C LEU A 144 4.41 -17.58 8.30
N ARG A 145 3.30 -17.85 9.00
CA ARG A 145 3.22 -19.00 9.93
C ARG A 145 3.43 -20.34 9.22
N LYS A 146 2.86 -20.51 8.01
CA LYS A 146 3.12 -21.73 7.21
C LYS A 146 4.60 -21.84 6.84
N LEU A 147 5.25 -20.72 6.52
CA LEU A 147 6.68 -20.70 6.23
C LEU A 147 7.51 -21.04 7.48
N VAL A 148 7.17 -20.51 8.65
CA VAL A 148 7.81 -20.87 9.94
C VAL A 148 7.64 -22.36 10.23
N ASN A 149 6.45 -22.93 10.07
CA ASN A 149 6.22 -24.36 10.28
C ASN A 149 7.08 -25.22 9.34
N PHE A 150 7.25 -24.80 8.09
CA PHE A 150 8.15 -25.44 7.14
C PHE A 150 9.62 -25.38 7.59
N LEU A 151 10.06 -24.26 8.15
CA LEU A 151 11.41 -24.11 8.70
C LEU A 151 11.60 -25.01 9.92
N MET A 152 10.60 -25.10 10.80
CA MET A 152 10.67 -25.92 12.02
C MET A 152 10.66 -27.43 11.73
N SER A 153 10.03 -27.90 10.64
CA SER A 153 9.84 -29.33 10.35
C SER A 153 11.14 -30.13 10.14
N THR A 154 12.25 -29.44 9.92
CA THR A 154 13.58 -30.11 9.62
C THR A 154 14.70 -29.58 10.50
N SER A 155 14.35 -28.81 11.53
CA SER A 155 15.34 -28.11 12.33
C SER A 155 15.27 -28.60 13.79
N GLY A 156 16.43 -28.68 14.45
CA GLY A 156 16.55 -29.11 15.85
C GLY A 156 15.94 -28.08 16.84
N PRO A 157 15.92 -28.42 18.13
CA PRO A 157 15.45 -27.53 19.18
C PRO A 157 16.30 -26.23 19.26
N GLY A 158 15.67 -25.12 19.72
CA GLY A 158 16.37 -23.84 19.93
C GLY A 158 16.18 -22.80 18.83
N LEU A 159 15.42 -23.10 17.77
CA LEU A 159 15.08 -22.10 16.77
C LEU A 159 14.04 -21.12 17.29
N LYS A 160 14.26 -19.85 16.96
CA LYS A 160 13.39 -18.73 17.35
C LYS A 160 12.96 -17.98 16.12
N PHE A 161 11.68 -17.55 16.13
CA PHE A 161 11.07 -16.81 15.04
C PHE A 161 10.19 -15.68 15.60
N LYS A 162 10.22 -14.53 14.93
CA LYS A 162 9.31 -13.42 15.17
C LYS A 162 8.71 -12.97 13.84
N ILE A 163 7.40 -13.13 13.67
CA ILE A 163 6.67 -12.64 12.50
C ILE A 163 6.30 -11.17 12.72
N CYS A 164 6.63 -10.32 11.75
CA CYS A 164 6.30 -8.91 11.70
C CYS A 164 5.51 -8.64 10.43
N VAL A 165 4.46 -7.81 10.54
CA VAL A 165 3.67 -7.28 9.43
C VAL A 165 3.10 -5.94 9.90
N ASP A 166 3.56 -4.85 9.33
CA ASP A 166 3.11 -3.46 9.55
C ASP A 166 3.10 -2.99 11.00
N SER A 167 2.31 -3.62 11.88
CA SER A 167 2.11 -3.18 13.28
C SER A 167 3.32 -3.39 14.21
N SER A 168 4.37 -4.07 13.76
CA SER A 168 5.61 -4.24 14.53
C SER A 168 6.49 -2.99 14.40
N PRO A 169 7.22 -2.60 15.46
CA PRO A 169 8.16 -1.48 15.38
C PRO A 169 9.42 -1.89 14.60
N LEU A 170 9.32 -1.97 13.28
CA LEU A 170 10.36 -2.35 12.35
C LEU A 170 10.33 -1.43 11.14
N LEU A 171 11.48 -1.08 10.58
CA LEU A 171 11.58 -0.35 9.31
C LEU A 171 11.53 -1.35 8.15
N GLU A 172 10.34 -1.87 7.86
CA GLU A 172 10.11 -2.94 6.87
C GLU A 172 10.69 -2.60 5.50
N ARG A 173 10.48 -1.37 5.00
CA ARG A 173 11.00 -0.94 3.69
C ARG A 173 12.52 -0.93 3.64
N ALA A 174 13.20 -0.49 4.69
CA ALA A 174 14.66 -0.48 4.77
C ALA A 174 15.23 -1.91 4.82
N LEU A 175 14.57 -2.82 5.53
CA LEU A 175 14.95 -4.23 5.55
C LEU A 175 14.67 -4.91 4.20
N ALA A 176 13.58 -4.56 3.53
CA ALA A 176 13.27 -5.06 2.20
C ALA A 176 14.29 -4.57 1.15
N GLU A 177 14.75 -3.32 1.25
CA GLU A 177 15.85 -2.80 0.42
C GLU A 177 17.16 -3.54 0.71
N ARG A 178 17.52 -3.74 1.98
CA ARG A 178 18.68 -4.54 2.38
C ARG A 178 18.58 -6.00 1.90
N ALA A 179 17.39 -6.58 1.92
CA ALA A 179 17.13 -7.91 1.38
C ALA A 179 17.12 -7.95 -0.17
N GLY A 180 17.33 -6.80 -0.82
CA GLY A 180 17.40 -6.66 -2.27
C GLY A 180 16.06 -6.77 -2.99
N LEU A 181 14.95 -6.52 -2.32
CA LEU A 181 13.62 -6.57 -2.94
C LEU A 181 13.30 -5.34 -3.79
N GLY A 182 14.09 -4.29 -3.71
CA GLY A 182 13.88 -3.05 -4.45
C GLY A 182 14.74 -1.92 -3.89
N PHE A 183 14.38 -0.71 -4.21
CA PHE A 183 14.99 0.53 -3.71
C PHE A 183 13.92 1.46 -3.15
N ILE A 184 14.29 2.35 -2.23
CA ILE A 184 13.38 3.38 -1.71
C ILE A 184 13.30 4.53 -2.72
N GLY A 185 12.11 4.75 -3.28
CA GLY A 185 11.90 5.80 -4.28
C GLY A 185 11.61 7.17 -3.66
N LYS A 186 11.53 8.21 -4.52
CA LYS A 186 11.16 9.59 -4.11
C LYS A 186 9.76 9.70 -3.52
N ASN A 187 8.89 8.70 -3.73
CA ASN A 187 7.59 8.57 -3.06
C ASN A 187 7.68 7.89 -1.69
N HIS A 188 8.88 7.65 -1.16
CA HIS A 188 9.17 6.96 0.10
C HIS A 188 8.65 5.53 0.18
N MET A 189 8.30 4.91 -0.95
CA MET A 189 7.90 3.50 -1.01
C MET A 189 9.04 2.63 -1.52
N LEU A 190 9.03 1.36 -1.10
CA LEU A 190 9.85 0.36 -1.77
C LEU A 190 9.35 0.18 -3.19
N ILE A 191 10.25 0.31 -4.17
CA ILE A 191 9.96 0.11 -5.59
C ILE A 191 10.73 -1.11 -6.07
N ASN A 192 10.01 -2.14 -6.49
CA ASN A 192 10.62 -3.26 -7.19
C ASN A 192 10.58 -3.02 -8.71
N PRO A 193 11.66 -3.29 -9.45
CA PRO A 193 11.71 -3.05 -10.89
C PRO A 193 10.64 -3.80 -11.70
N THR A 194 10.23 -4.98 -11.24
CA THR A 194 9.20 -5.81 -11.90
C THR A 194 7.80 -5.52 -11.38
N PHE A 195 7.62 -5.42 -10.05
CA PHE A 195 6.30 -5.34 -9.41
C PHE A 195 5.89 -3.91 -9.03
N GLY A 196 6.77 -2.91 -9.26
CA GLY A 196 6.48 -1.54 -8.89
C GLY A 196 6.38 -1.32 -7.36
N PRO A 197 5.74 -0.22 -6.92
CA PRO A 197 5.61 0.12 -5.50
C PRO A 197 4.36 -0.44 -4.81
N GLN A 198 3.44 -1.12 -5.51
CA GLN A 198 2.24 -1.69 -4.89
C GLN A 198 2.54 -3.05 -4.24
N LEU A 199 3.31 -3.03 -3.16
CA LEU A 199 3.77 -4.18 -2.41
C LEU A 199 3.40 -4.07 -0.95
N PHE A 200 2.76 -5.10 -0.39
CA PHE A 200 2.74 -5.35 1.04
C PHE A 200 4.02 -6.06 1.44
N LEU A 201 4.51 -5.77 2.62
CA LEU A 201 5.71 -6.38 3.19
C LEU A 201 5.36 -7.25 4.39
N GLY A 202 6.24 -8.18 4.70
CA GLY A 202 6.18 -8.97 5.91
C GLY A 202 7.52 -9.63 6.17
N GLU A 203 7.85 -9.83 7.45
CA GLU A 203 9.15 -10.33 7.86
C GLU A 203 9.05 -11.50 8.83
N ILE A 204 10.04 -12.36 8.75
CA ILE A 204 10.38 -13.35 9.78
C ILE A 204 11.79 -13.05 10.27
N ILE A 205 11.91 -12.54 11.49
CA ILE A 205 13.20 -12.43 12.18
C ILE A 205 13.51 -13.80 12.78
N THR A 206 14.74 -14.29 12.61
CA THR A 206 15.15 -15.60 13.09
C THR A 206 16.59 -15.63 13.59
N ASN A 207 16.90 -16.56 14.49
CA ASN A 207 18.26 -16.86 14.92
C ASN A 207 18.99 -17.85 13.99
N ILE A 208 18.37 -18.27 12.88
CA ILE A 208 19.04 -19.05 11.85
C ILE A 208 20.01 -18.14 11.09
N ASP A 209 21.20 -18.62 10.84
CA ASP A 209 22.17 -17.96 9.97
C ASP A 209 21.92 -18.37 8.52
N LEU A 210 21.23 -17.51 7.80
CA LEU A 210 20.90 -17.71 6.40
C LEU A 210 21.84 -16.88 5.52
N VAL A 211 22.32 -17.49 4.44
CA VAL A 211 23.11 -16.74 3.45
C VAL A 211 22.18 -15.74 2.77
N PRO A 212 22.48 -14.42 2.82
CA PRO A 212 21.69 -13.43 2.10
C PRO A 212 21.60 -13.78 0.62
N ARG A 213 20.40 -13.81 0.08
CA ARG A 213 20.14 -13.99 -1.35
C ARG A 213 19.01 -13.09 -1.79
N VAL A 214 19.22 -12.46 -2.90
CA VAL A 214 18.29 -11.59 -3.57
C VAL A 214 17.64 -12.37 -4.71
N THR A 215 16.31 -12.40 -4.77
CA THR A 215 15.56 -13.03 -5.88
C THR A 215 15.32 -12.09 -7.06
N SER A 216 15.56 -10.79 -6.88
CA SER A 216 15.48 -9.80 -7.94
C SER A 216 16.86 -9.36 -8.37
N HIS A 217 17.14 -9.44 -9.69
CA HIS A 217 18.31 -8.80 -10.27
C HIS A 217 18.13 -7.28 -10.22
N GLN A 218 18.68 -6.64 -9.19
CA GLN A 218 18.80 -5.19 -9.18
C GLN A 218 19.99 -4.84 -10.07
N SER A 219 19.71 -4.21 -11.21
CA SER A 219 20.76 -3.47 -11.89
C SER A 219 21.20 -2.29 -11.01
N PRO A 220 22.49 -1.98 -10.89
CA PRO A 220 22.99 -0.82 -10.17
C PRO A 220 22.30 0.49 -10.58
N ASP A 221 21.77 0.54 -11.80
CA ASP A 221 21.10 1.72 -12.38
C ASP A 221 19.61 1.82 -12.08
N THR A 222 19.04 0.90 -11.27
CA THR A 222 17.62 0.91 -10.94
C THR A 222 17.37 1.89 -9.79
N ASN A 223 16.95 3.10 -10.11
CA ASN A 223 16.56 4.14 -9.15
C ASN A 223 15.62 5.15 -9.82
N CYS A 224 15.24 6.20 -9.11
CA CYS A 224 14.38 7.25 -9.66
C CYS A 224 15.11 8.20 -10.63
N GLY A 225 16.44 8.33 -10.53
CA GLY A 225 17.22 9.28 -11.33
C GLY A 225 16.62 10.70 -11.29
N SER A 226 16.43 11.30 -12.46
CA SER A 226 15.80 12.61 -12.64
C SER A 226 14.26 12.56 -12.61
N CYS A 227 13.61 11.39 -12.50
CA CYS A 227 12.16 11.27 -12.50
C CYS A 227 11.54 11.90 -11.23
N ASP A 228 10.54 12.74 -11.41
CA ASP A 228 9.78 13.43 -10.35
C ASP A 228 8.26 13.25 -10.48
N LYS A 229 7.80 12.31 -11.31
CA LYS A 229 6.36 12.10 -11.62
C LYS A 229 5.49 11.92 -10.39
N CYS A 230 5.98 11.24 -9.35
CA CYS A 230 5.23 11.05 -8.10
C CYS A 230 5.09 12.37 -7.31
N ILE A 231 6.09 13.25 -7.37
CA ILE A 231 6.06 14.57 -6.74
C ILE A 231 5.04 15.44 -7.47
N ALA A 232 5.12 15.52 -8.79
CA ALA A 232 4.20 16.27 -9.64
C ALA A 232 2.73 15.78 -9.52
N ALA A 233 2.53 14.46 -9.34
CA ALA A 233 1.20 13.88 -9.19
C ALA A 233 0.60 14.04 -7.79
N CYS A 234 1.37 14.52 -6.79
CA CYS A 234 0.87 14.66 -5.43
C CYS A 234 -0.10 15.86 -5.33
N PRO A 235 -1.42 15.64 -5.10
CA PRO A 235 -2.40 16.73 -5.20
C PRO A 235 -2.20 17.83 -4.15
N THR A 236 -1.60 17.50 -3.03
CA THR A 236 -1.43 18.36 -1.86
C THR A 236 -0.01 18.88 -1.68
N GLY A 237 0.96 18.38 -2.48
CA GLY A 237 2.37 18.68 -2.30
C GLY A 237 2.98 18.06 -1.04
N ALA A 238 2.40 16.99 -0.53
CA ALA A 238 2.97 16.23 0.60
C ALA A 238 4.36 15.66 0.29
N LEU A 239 4.59 15.25 -0.96
CA LEU A 239 5.92 14.89 -1.47
C LEU A 239 6.60 16.17 -1.98
N ARG A 240 7.70 16.52 -1.37
CA ARG A 240 8.41 17.77 -1.65
C ARG A 240 9.59 17.55 -2.62
N PRO A 241 9.90 18.54 -3.47
CA PRO A 241 11.05 18.46 -4.39
C PRO A 241 12.40 18.28 -3.66
N ASP A 242 12.50 18.75 -2.42
CA ASP A 242 13.70 18.63 -1.56
C ASP A 242 13.86 17.23 -0.94
N GLY A 243 13.03 16.26 -1.33
CA GLY A 243 13.08 14.88 -0.84
C GLY A 243 12.37 14.65 0.50
N ARG A 244 11.81 15.70 1.12
CA ARG A 244 11.06 15.56 2.37
C ARG A 244 9.61 15.15 2.11
N PHE A 245 9.03 14.46 3.08
CA PHE A 245 7.63 14.07 3.07
C PHE A 245 6.90 14.69 4.25
N ASP A 246 5.88 15.48 3.96
CA ASP A 246 4.99 16.08 4.95
C ASP A 246 3.70 15.27 5.04
N ALA A 247 3.62 14.36 6.03
CA ALA A 247 2.45 13.50 6.18
C ALA A 247 1.19 14.30 6.52
N THR A 248 1.30 15.47 7.16
CA THR A 248 0.13 16.30 7.53
C THR A 248 -0.66 16.76 6.31
N LYS A 249 -0.03 16.78 5.13
CA LYS A 249 -0.66 17.09 3.84
C LYS A 249 -1.05 15.85 3.05
N CYS A 250 -0.57 14.66 3.43
CA CYS A 250 -0.85 13.44 2.68
C CYS A 250 -2.32 13.04 2.80
N ILE A 251 -3.00 12.85 1.67
CA ILE A 251 -4.42 12.43 1.66
C ILE A 251 -4.60 11.09 2.38
N SER A 252 -3.67 10.14 2.25
CA SER A 252 -3.75 8.89 3.02
C SER A 252 -3.71 9.14 4.53
N TYR A 253 -2.83 10.02 5.00
CA TYR A 253 -2.81 10.40 6.41
C TYR A 253 -4.10 11.10 6.81
N LEU A 254 -4.55 12.07 6.03
CA LEU A 254 -5.77 12.84 6.32
C LEU A 254 -7.02 11.97 6.37
N THR A 255 -7.11 10.94 5.55
CA THR A 255 -8.31 10.08 5.48
C THR A 255 -8.28 8.87 6.42
N ILE A 256 -7.10 8.50 6.96
CA ILE A 256 -6.92 7.25 7.72
C ILE A 256 -6.40 7.49 9.14
N GLU A 257 -5.34 8.29 9.29
CA GLU A 257 -4.59 8.39 10.54
C GLU A 257 -4.97 9.61 11.38
N SER A 258 -5.40 10.70 10.73
CA SER A 258 -5.76 11.95 11.39
C SER A 258 -7.18 11.90 11.94
N ASN A 259 -7.35 12.30 13.20
CA ASN A 259 -8.67 12.57 13.80
C ASN A 259 -9.01 14.08 13.84
N ALA A 260 -8.10 14.95 13.39
CA ALA A 260 -8.34 16.39 13.33
C ALA A 260 -9.23 16.77 12.14
N GLU A 261 -9.80 17.96 12.19
CA GLU A 261 -10.45 18.57 11.03
C GLU A 261 -9.48 18.66 9.85
N ILE A 262 -9.99 18.42 8.65
CA ILE A 262 -9.19 18.56 7.43
C ILE A 262 -9.11 20.04 7.07
N PRO A 263 -7.89 20.60 6.91
CA PRO A 263 -7.72 22.00 6.56
C PRO A 263 -8.53 22.39 5.31
N SER A 264 -9.15 23.55 5.33
CA SER A 264 -10.04 24.03 4.26
C SER A 264 -9.33 24.19 2.90
N ASP A 265 -8.03 24.43 2.90
CA ASP A 265 -7.20 24.48 1.69
C ASP A 265 -6.84 23.09 1.13
N LEU A 266 -6.96 22.04 1.95
CA LEU A 266 -6.70 20.65 1.56
C LEU A 266 -7.98 19.88 1.21
N ALA A 267 -9.13 20.24 1.79
CA ALA A 267 -10.40 19.56 1.56
C ALA A 267 -10.77 19.45 0.06
N PRO A 268 -10.65 20.50 -0.78
CA PRO A 268 -10.91 20.38 -2.21
C PRO A 268 -9.94 19.44 -2.93
N LYS A 269 -8.69 19.34 -2.45
CA LYS A 269 -7.64 18.51 -3.04
C LYS A 269 -7.84 17.01 -2.76
N ILE A 270 -8.67 16.66 -1.78
CA ILE A 270 -9.09 15.27 -1.55
C ILE A 270 -9.89 14.76 -2.76
N GLY A 271 -10.67 15.62 -3.41
CA GLY A 271 -11.52 15.24 -4.53
C GLY A 271 -12.51 14.14 -4.12
N ARG A 272 -12.44 12.98 -4.74
CA ARG A 272 -13.29 11.82 -4.43
C ARG A 272 -12.58 10.72 -3.65
N ARG A 273 -11.41 10.96 -3.04
CA ARG A 273 -10.62 9.95 -2.32
C ARG A 273 -11.18 9.73 -0.92
N LEU A 274 -12.14 8.82 -0.82
CA LEU A 274 -12.82 8.48 0.43
C LEU A 274 -11.89 7.79 1.45
N PHE A 275 -11.00 6.94 0.98
CA PHE A 275 -10.10 6.16 1.82
C PHE A 275 -8.74 5.99 1.15
N GLY A 276 -7.71 6.57 1.74
CA GLY A 276 -6.35 6.51 1.21
C GLY A 276 -6.16 7.34 -0.06
N CYS A 277 -4.98 7.20 -0.62
CA CYS A 277 -4.57 7.82 -1.88
C CYS A 277 -3.61 6.88 -2.58
N SER A 278 -3.45 6.96 -3.86
CA SER A 278 -2.48 6.12 -4.60
C SER A 278 -1.79 6.89 -5.72
N GLU A 279 -1.98 8.23 -5.80
CA GLU A 279 -1.52 9.02 -6.94
C GLU A 279 0.00 8.90 -7.16
N CYS A 280 0.79 8.97 -6.10
CA CYS A 280 2.26 8.84 -6.19
C CYS A 280 2.72 7.42 -6.59
N LEU A 281 1.89 6.40 -6.33
CA LEU A 281 2.16 5.02 -6.77
C LEU A 281 1.78 4.86 -8.24
N LEU A 282 0.60 5.35 -8.63
CA LEU A 282 0.07 5.23 -9.98
C LEU A 282 0.89 6.02 -11.01
N ALA A 283 1.43 7.18 -10.61
CA ALA A 283 2.32 7.97 -11.46
C ALA A 283 3.71 7.34 -11.68
N CYS A 284 4.06 6.32 -10.89
CA CYS A 284 5.38 5.70 -10.97
C CYS A 284 5.51 4.86 -12.26
N PRO A 285 6.55 5.08 -13.09
CA PRO A 285 6.77 4.30 -14.31
C PRO A 285 6.93 2.80 -14.06
N TYR A 286 7.47 2.41 -12.90
CA TYR A 286 7.58 1.00 -12.51
C TYR A 286 6.21 0.39 -12.24
N GLN A 287 5.27 1.16 -11.67
CA GLN A 287 3.90 0.69 -11.43
C GLN A 287 3.13 0.44 -12.73
N GLN A 288 3.34 1.29 -13.73
CA GLN A 288 2.65 1.16 -15.01
C GLN A 288 2.98 -0.18 -15.68
N ARG A 289 4.22 -0.64 -15.59
CA ARG A 289 4.71 -1.90 -16.18
C ARG A 289 4.50 -3.12 -15.30
N ALA A 290 4.18 -2.93 -14.03
CA ALA A 290 4.03 -4.03 -13.08
C ALA A 290 2.89 -4.97 -13.48
N PRO A 291 3.04 -6.29 -13.30
CA PRO A 291 1.94 -7.24 -13.47
C PRO A 291 0.88 -7.04 -12.39
N SER A 292 -0.34 -7.47 -12.65
CA SER A 292 -1.39 -7.54 -11.64
C SER A 292 -1.12 -8.63 -10.59
N CYS A 293 -1.80 -8.53 -9.45
CA CYS A 293 -1.74 -9.55 -8.40
C CYS A 293 -2.15 -10.91 -8.95
N SER A 294 -1.25 -11.89 -8.83
CA SER A 294 -1.49 -13.28 -9.26
C SER A 294 -1.92 -14.21 -8.13
N ASN A 295 -1.87 -13.77 -6.88
CA ASN A 295 -2.25 -14.61 -5.74
C ASN A 295 -3.77 -14.77 -5.65
N SER A 296 -4.27 -15.94 -6.05
CA SER A 296 -5.72 -16.26 -6.03
C SER A 296 -6.28 -16.50 -4.62
N GLN A 297 -5.42 -16.72 -3.62
CA GLN A 297 -5.86 -16.88 -2.22
C GLN A 297 -6.06 -15.55 -1.51
N PHE A 298 -5.55 -14.44 -2.06
CA PHE A 298 -5.72 -13.10 -1.51
C PHE A 298 -6.99 -12.47 -2.11
N ALA A 299 -8.08 -12.50 -1.35
CA ALA A 299 -9.40 -12.13 -1.84
C ALA A 299 -9.48 -10.65 -2.23
N TYR A 300 -9.95 -10.38 -3.44
CA TYR A 300 -10.23 -9.05 -3.97
C TYR A 300 -11.73 -8.77 -3.96
N TYR A 301 -12.13 -7.56 -3.60
CA TYR A 301 -13.53 -7.10 -3.50
C TYR A 301 -13.75 -5.91 -4.44
N PRO A 302 -14.23 -6.11 -5.67
CA PRO A 302 -14.39 -5.05 -6.66
C PRO A 302 -15.37 -3.97 -6.23
N ASP A 303 -16.40 -4.33 -5.45
CA ASP A 303 -17.40 -3.41 -4.89
C ASP A 303 -16.81 -2.39 -3.91
N ARG A 304 -15.62 -2.66 -3.35
CA ARG A 304 -14.88 -1.71 -2.53
C ARG A 304 -14.16 -0.62 -3.31
N ALA A 305 -14.02 -0.75 -4.63
CA ALA A 305 -13.26 0.22 -5.42
C ALA A 305 -13.89 1.62 -5.40
N GLN A 306 -15.23 1.66 -5.41
CA GLN A 306 -16.03 2.88 -5.36
C GLN A 306 -17.23 2.67 -4.43
N LEU A 307 -17.32 3.44 -3.36
CA LEU A 307 -18.39 3.33 -2.38
C LEU A 307 -19.37 4.49 -2.53
N ASN A 308 -20.66 4.22 -2.51
CA ASN A 308 -21.69 5.26 -2.53
C ASN A 308 -21.56 6.12 -1.27
N LEU A 309 -21.39 7.42 -1.46
CA LEU A 309 -21.12 8.36 -0.35
C LEU A 309 -22.32 8.54 0.57
N ASN A 310 -23.55 8.53 0.02
CA ASN A 310 -24.75 8.62 0.83
C ASN A 310 -24.96 7.36 1.69
N ASP A 311 -24.64 6.17 1.14
CA ASP A 311 -24.69 4.94 1.92
C ASP A 311 -23.71 5.01 3.10
N ILE A 312 -22.48 5.51 2.87
CA ILE A 312 -21.49 5.67 3.93
C ILE A 312 -21.99 6.62 5.03
N LEU A 313 -22.60 7.75 4.68
CA LEU A 313 -23.13 8.69 5.66
C LEU A 313 -24.25 8.10 6.52
N ASN A 314 -25.03 7.18 5.98
CA ASN A 314 -26.15 6.54 6.65
C ASN A 314 -25.80 5.25 7.43
N LEU A 315 -24.55 4.75 7.34
CA LEU A 315 -24.15 3.55 8.07
C LEU A 315 -24.30 3.74 9.60
N THR A 316 -24.81 2.72 10.27
CA THR A 316 -24.64 2.56 11.72
C THR A 316 -23.28 1.92 12.03
N GLU A 317 -22.84 1.97 13.29
CA GLU A 317 -21.58 1.34 13.70
C GLU A 317 -21.61 -0.18 13.44
N ASP A 318 -22.70 -0.86 13.76
CA ASP A 318 -22.83 -2.30 13.52
C ASP A 318 -22.78 -2.64 12.02
N GLN A 319 -23.44 -1.83 11.18
CA GLN A 319 -23.38 -2.01 9.73
C GLN A 319 -21.97 -1.78 9.18
N PHE A 320 -21.25 -0.80 9.71
CA PHE A 320 -19.86 -0.51 9.33
C PHE A 320 -18.94 -1.68 9.69
N GLN A 321 -19.02 -2.16 10.95
CA GLN A 321 -18.23 -3.28 11.43
C GLN A 321 -18.50 -4.56 10.61
N ASN A 322 -19.75 -4.86 10.31
CA ASN A 322 -20.12 -6.04 9.54
C ASN A 322 -19.69 -5.93 8.06
N ARG A 323 -19.92 -4.76 7.43
CA ARG A 323 -19.59 -4.55 6.00
C ARG A 323 -18.10 -4.61 5.72
N PHE A 324 -17.27 -4.14 6.66
CA PHE A 324 -15.83 -4.04 6.51
C PHE A 324 -15.04 -4.95 7.44
N ALA A 325 -15.66 -5.99 8.03
CA ALA A 325 -15.06 -6.88 9.03
C ALA A 325 -13.68 -7.44 8.64
N ASN A 326 -13.45 -7.66 7.35
CA ASN A 326 -12.17 -8.16 6.81
C ASN A 326 -11.55 -7.11 5.87
N SER A 327 -11.34 -5.90 6.38
CA SER A 327 -10.82 -4.80 5.55
C SER A 327 -10.03 -3.79 6.36
N PRO A 328 -8.94 -3.24 5.80
CA PRO A 328 -8.26 -2.09 6.39
C PRO A 328 -9.14 -0.84 6.53
N ILE A 329 -10.32 -0.79 5.86
CA ILE A 329 -11.27 0.34 5.94
C ILE A 329 -11.77 0.55 7.37
N LEU A 330 -11.73 -0.45 8.24
CA LEU A 330 -12.08 -0.30 9.65
C LEU A 330 -11.14 0.63 10.44
N ARG A 331 -9.90 0.81 9.99
CA ARG A 331 -8.84 1.52 10.74
C ARG A 331 -9.20 2.95 11.17
N PRO A 332 -9.74 3.84 10.34
CA PRO A 332 -10.08 5.21 10.72
C PRO A 332 -11.34 5.30 11.60
N GLY A 333 -12.13 4.23 11.68
CA GLY A 333 -13.45 4.24 12.30
C GLY A 333 -14.53 4.93 11.45
N LEU A 334 -15.79 4.66 11.79
CA LEU A 334 -16.95 5.17 11.05
C LEU A 334 -17.04 6.69 11.03
N SER A 335 -16.74 7.35 12.16
CA SER A 335 -16.81 8.82 12.26
C SER A 335 -15.89 9.49 11.22
N ARG A 336 -14.63 9.02 11.12
CA ARG A 336 -13.69 9.57 10.13
C ARG A 336 -14.11 9.29 8.71
N LEU A 337 -14.59 8.07 8.42
CA LEU A 337 -15.05 7.71 7.09
C LEU A 337 -16.25 8.59 6.66
N LYS A 338 -17.20 8.87 7.56
CA LYS A 338 -18.32 9.79 7.31
C LYS A 338 -17.87 11.23 7.09
N HIS A 339 -16.94 11.72 7.90
CA HIS A 339 -16.36 13.05 7.72
C HIS A 339 -15.77 13.22 6.31
N VAL A 340 -14.95 12.29 5.88
CA VAL A 340 -14.35 12.30 4.53
C VAL A 340 -15.42 12.16 3.44
N ALA A 341 -16.46 11.34 3.67
CA ALA A 341 -17.57 11.21 2.72
C ALA A 341 -18.32 12.52 2.51
N GLY A 342 -18.53 13.32 3.57
CA GLY A 342 -19.08 14.68 3.49
C GLY A 342 -18.25 15.59 2.58
N ILE A 343 -16.94 15.64 2.83
CA ILE A 343 -16.00 16.42 2.00
C ILE A 343 -16.03 15.96 0.53
N CYS A 344 -16.06 14.65 0.28
CA CYS A 344 -16.17 14.13 -1.07
C CYS A 344 -17.46 14.59 -1.76
N LEU A 345 -18.59 14.64 -1.04
CA LEU A 345 -19.87 15.13 -1.57
C LEU A 345 -19.84 16.64 -1.91
N GLU A 346 -19.25 17.45 -1.06
CA GLU A 346 -19.04 18.88 -1.31
C GLU A 346 -18.21 19.10 -2.57
N ASN A 347 -17.14 18.31 -2.73
CA ASN A 347 -16.28 18.37 -3.92
C ASN A 347 -17.00 17.98 -5.22
N PHE A 348 -18.07 17.15 -5.17
CA PHE A 348 -18.93 16.91 -6.34
C PHE A 348 -19.72 18.17 -6.71
N SER A 349 -20.27 18.87 -5.72
CA SER A 349 -21.14 20.02 -5.96
C SER A 349 -20.38 21.22 -6.56
N HIS A 350 -19.08 21.34 -6.27
CA HIS A 350 -18.23 22.40 -6.83
C HIS A 350 -17.73 22.14 -8.25
N ARG A 351 -17.88 20.92 -8.78
CA ARG A 351 -17.48 20.59 -10.16
C ARG A 351 -18.63 20.65 -11.15
N ASP A 352 -19.86 20.75 -10.69
CA ASP A 352 -21.07 20.86 -11.52
C ASP A 352 -21.43 22.36 -11.81
N ILE A 353 -20.55 23.29 -11.40
CA ILE A 353 -20.63 24.75 -11.70
C ILE A 353 -19.44 25.11 -12.60
#